data_d451b56842e64e893b34d7250d7d9e5d
#
_entry.id   d451b56842e64e893b34d7250d7d9e5d
#
_cell.length_a   1.000
_cell.length_b   1.000
_cell.length_c   1.000
_cell.angle_alpha   90.00
_cell.angle_beta   90.00
_cell.angle_gamma   90.00
#
_symmetry.space_group_name_H-M   'P 1'
#
loop_
_entity.id
_entity.type
_entity.pdbx_description
1 polymer ?
#
loop_
_entity_poly.entity_id
_entity_poly.type
_entity_poly.pdbx_seq_one_letter_code
_entity_poly.pdbx_strand_id
1 'polypeptide(L)'
;NAMTYLDEVHAVGLYGPRGGGISAELGLSERITLIEGTLGKAYGVMGGYITGSKLLCDFIRSFASGFIFTTALPPAVAAGAKASIAHLKSSQLERKRQQKQVQKLRNDLDRAGIPHMNNPSHIIPVMIKDPVKCKMLSDILMRDFGIYVQPINYPTVPKGTERLRFTPSPLHSDKDIDHLVNALNVLWKQCAIARVVA
;
A
#
# COMPACT_ATOMS: atom_id res chain seq x y z
N ASN A 1 -24.45 -18.69 7.06
CA ASN A 1 -24.24 -18.53 5.62
C ASN A 1 -24.13 -17.03 5.30
N ALA A 2 -22.95 -16.50 5.07
CA ALA A 2 -22.72 -15.14 4.62
C ALA A 2 -21.80 -15.16 3.40
N MET A 3 -22.01 -14.24 2.45
CA MET A 3 -21.06 -13.97 1.38
C MET A 3 -19.91 -13.14 1.94
N THR A 4 -18.71 -13.40 1.46
CA THR A 4 -17.51 -12.64 1.83
C THR A 4 -17.02 -11.82 0.64
N TYR A 5 -16.72 -10.54 0.89
CA TYR A 5 -16.09 -9.64 -0.08
C TYR A 5 -14.74 -9.19 0.49
N LEU A 6 -13.66 -9.47 -0.21
CA LEU A 6 -12.31 -9.14 0.23
C LEU A 6 -11.67 -8.12 -0.71
N ASP A 7 -11.26 -7.01 -0.15
CA ASP A 7 -10.45 -6.00 -0.84
C ASP A 7 -8.95 -6.36 -0.71
N GLU A 8 -8.33 -6.73 -1.82
CA GLU A 8 -6.90 -7.05 -1.92
C GLU A 8 -6.12 -5.97 -2.70
N VAL A 9 -6.68 -4.78 -2.88
CA VAL A 9 -6.09 -3.73 -3.75
C VAL A 9 -4.68 -3.29 -3.31
N HIS A 10 -4.33 -3.44 -2.03
CA HIS A 10 -2.98 -3.21 -1.51
C HIS A 10 -2.15 -4.48 -1.38
N ALA A 11 -2.68 -5.64 -1.73
CA ALA A 11 -2.00 -6.91 -1.52
C ALA A 11 -1.67 -7.66 -2.82
N VAL A 12 -2.50 -7.54 -3.84
CA VAL A 12 -2.23 -8.15 -5.15
C VAL A 12 -0.93 -7.63 -5.76
N GLY A 13 -0.14 -8.52 -6.31
CA GLY A 13 1.21 -8.27 -6.80
C GLY A 13 2.29 -8.29 -5.73
N LEU A 14 1.94 -8.15 -4.43
CA LEU A 14 2.88 -7.99 -3.32
C LEU A 14 2.98 -9.21 -2.40
N TYR A 15 1.88 -9.92 -2.19
CA TYR A 15 1.81 -11.04 -1.25
C TYR A 15 1.46 -12.34 -1.96
N GLY A 16 1.79 -13.46 -1.32
CA GLY A 16 1.59 -14.79 -1.84
C GLY A 16 2.66 -15.22 -2.85
N PRO A 17 2.80 -16.53 -3.09
CA PRO A 17 3.89 -17.10 -3.88
C PRO A 17 3.91 -16.63 -5.34
N ARG A 18 2.76 -16.23 -5.86
CA ARG A 18 2.59 -15.73 -7.24
C ARG A 18 2.00 -14.32 -7.29
N GLY A 19 1.99 -13.58 -6.16
CA GLY A 19 1.41 -12.24 -6.08
C GLY A 19 -0.12 -12.23 -6.11
N GLY A 20 -0.76 -13.28 -5.64
CA GLY A 20 -2.23 -13.39 -5.61
C GLY A 20 -2.91 -12.65 -4.46
N GLY A 21 -2.13 -12.07 -3.54
CA GLY A 21 -2.65 -11.36 -2.36
C GLY A 21 -2.51 -12.18 -1.07
N ILE A 22 -3.03 -11.64 0.03
CA ILE A 22 -3.00 -12.29 1.37
C ILE A 22 -3.86 -13.56 1.39
N SER A 23 -5.01 -13.55 0.73
CA SER A 23 -5.84 -14.76 0.63
C SER A 23 -5.10 -15.92 -0.03
N ALA A 24 -4.29 -15.64 -1.05
CA ALA A 24 -3.45 -16.63 -1.71
C ALA A 24 -2.27 -17.07 -0.83
N GLU A 25 -1.68 -16.15 -0.07
CA GLU A 25 -0.61 -16.46 0.88
C GLU A 25 -1.07 -17.41 1.98
N LEU A 26 -2.31 -17.22 2.46
CA LEU A 26 -2.91 -18.02 3.53
C LEU A 26 -3.64 -19.26 3.02
N GLY A 27 -3.71 -19.50 1.70
CA GLY A 27 -4.44 -20.62 1.12
C GLY A 27 -5.96 -20.52 1.27
N LEU A 28 -6.50 -19.29 1.41
CA LEU A 28 -7.92 -19.05 1.69
C LEU A 28 -8.72 -18.57 0.48
N SER A 29 -8.11 -18.36 -0.69
CA SER A 29 -8.77 -17.75 -1.85
C SER A 29 -10.07 -18.47 -2.26
N GLU A 30 -10.08 -19.78 -2.24
CA GLU A 30 -11.27 -20.60 -2.58
C GLU A 30 -12.42 -20.50 -1.57
N ARG A 31 -12.16 -19.96 -0.38
CA ARG A 31 -13.17 -19.74 0.67
C ARG A 31 -13.79 -18.36 0.62
N ILE A 32 -13.25 -17.46 -0.19
CA ILE A 32 -13.73 -16.09 -0.35
C ILE A 32 -14.72 -16.04 -1.52
N THR A 33 -15.90 -15.49 -1.29
CA THR A 33 -16.95 -15.44 -2.32
C THR A 33 -16.55 -14.53 -3.47
N LEU A 34 -15.98 -13.36 -3.17
CA LEU A 34 -15.52 -12.39 -4.15
C LEU A 34 -14.29 -11.66 -3.61
N ILE A 35 -13.27 -11.55 -4.46
CA ILE A 35 -12.05 -10.77 -4.21
C ILE A 35 -11.98 -9.65 -5.22
N GLU A 36 -11.69 -8.43 -4.77
CA GLU A 36 -11.34 -7.33 -5.66
C GLU A 36 -9.85 -7.03 -5.63
N GLY A 37 -9.33 -6.61 -6.78
CA GLY A 37 -7.95 -6.18 -6.95
C GLY A 37 -7.85 -4.96 -7.85
N THR A 38 -6.75 -4.25 -7.74
CA THR A 38 -6.46 -3.11 -8.61
C THR A 38 -5.31 -3.39 -9.56
N LEU A 39 -5.37 -2.79 -10.73
CA LEU A 39 -4.27 -2.73 -11.69
C LEU A 39 -3.41 -1.47 -11.49
N GLY A 40 -3.88 -0.50 -10.69
CA GLY A 40 -3.28 0.83 -10.50
C GLY A 40 -2.19 0.93 -9.42
N LYS A 41 -1.82 -0.17 -8.77
CA LYS A 41 -0.78 -0.18 -7.73
C LYS A 41 0.42 -1.03 -8.18
N ALA A 42 0.56 -2.24 -7.68
CA ALA A 42 1.70 -3.10 -8.00
C ALA A 42 1.83 -3.42 -9.49
N TYR A 43 0.73 -3.51 -10.21
CA TYR A 43 0.75 -3.79 -11.65
C TYR A 43 1.04 -2.55 -12.53
N GLY A 44 0.91 -1.33 -11.99
CA GLY A 44 1.37 -0.09 -12.62
C GLY A 44 0.59 0.37 -13.84
N VAL A 45 -0.66 -0.07 -14.00
CA VAL A 45 -1.57 0.36 -15.09
C VAL A 45 -2.93 0.78 -14.52
N MET A 46 -3.78 1.39 -15.34
CA MET A 46 -5.13 1.80 -14.92
C MET A 46 -6.09 0.62 -14.87
N GLY A 47 -7.05 0.67 -13.92
CA GLY A 47 -8.18 -0.25 -13.83
C GLY A 47 -8.18 -1.12 -12.59
N GLY A 48 -9.11 -2.04 -12.56
CA GLY A 48 -9.29 -3.02 -11.49
C GLY A 48 -10.06 -4.24 -11.99
N TYR A 49 -10.24 -5.19 -11.10
CA TYR A 49 -10.96 -6.42 -11.41
C TYR A 49 -11.61 -7.00 -10.16
N ILE A 50 -12.61 -7.82 -10.40
CA ILE A 50 -13.15 -8.74 -9.40
C ILE A 50 -12.88 -10.17 -9.85
N THR A 51 -12.76 -11.08 -8.90
CA THR A 51 -12.67 -12.51 -9.14
C THR A 51 -13.51 -13.28 -8.15
N GLY A 52 -14.09 -14.38 -8.60
CA GLY A 52 -14.99 -15.26 -7.86
C GLY A 52 -15.48 -16.38 -8.75
N SER A 53 -16.58 -17.03 -8.39
CA SER A 53 -17.18 -18.05 -9.24
C SER A 53 -17.61 -17.45 -10.59
N LYS A 54 -17.60 -18.29 -11.66
CA LYS A 54 -18.04 -17.87 -12.98
C LYS A 54 -19.45 -17.26 -12.95
N LEU A 55 -20.37 -17.91 -12.26
CA LEU A 55 -21.76 -17.47 -12.15
C LEU A 55 -21.84 -16.07 -11.51
N LEU A 56 -21.10 -15.82 -10.44
CA LEU A 56 -21.09 -14.53 -9.77
C LEU A 56 -20.44 -13.43 -10.64
N CYS A 57 -19.35 -13.74 -11.31
CA CYS A 57 -18.72 -12.79 -12.24
C CYS A 57 -19.65 -12.43 -13.42
N ASP A 58 -20.37 -13.40 -13.96
CA ASP A 58 -21.36 -13.16 -15.04
C ASP A 58 -22.56 -12.36 -14.55
N PHE A 59 -23.03 -12.63 -13.32
CA PHE A 59 -24.07 -11.82 -12.69
C PHE A 59 -23.64 -10.36 -12.51
N ILE A 60 -22.45 -10.12 -11.93
CA ILE A 60 -21.93 -8.78 -11.73
C ILE A 60 -21.74 -8.04 -13.07
N ARG A 61 -21.23 -8.72 -14.08
CA ARG A 61 -21.06 -8.15 -15.42
C ARG A 61 -22.40 -7.71 -16.03
N SER A 62 -23.47 -8.44 -15.73
CA SER A 62 -24.79 -8.21 -16.31
C SER A 62 -25.64 -7.19 -15.52
N PHE A 63 -25.40 -7.03 -14.23
CA PHE A 63 -26.29 -6.26 -13.36
C PHE A 63 -25.62 -5.13 -12.57
N ALA A 64 -24.27 -5.12 -12.44
CA ALA A 64 -23.59 -4.06 -11.69
C ALA A 64 -23.57 -2.75 -12.50
N SER A 65 -24.25 -1.73 -12.02
CA SER A 65 -24.34 -0.43 -12.69
C SER A 65 -22.96 0.19 -12.93
N GLY A 66 -22.03 0.08 -11.98
CA GLY A 66 -20.67 0.58 -12.09
C GLY A 66 -19.83 -0.15 -13.16
N PHE A 67 -20.26 -1.33 -13.63
CA PHE A 67 -19.64 -2.05 -14.75
C PHE A 67 -20.37 -1.78 -16.08
N ILE A 68 -21.68 -1.84 -16.10
CA ILE A 68 -22.49 -1.70 -17.31
C ILE A 68 -22.35 -0.30 -17.94
N PHE A 69 -22.32 0.75 -17.10
CA PHE A 69 -22.29 2.15 -17.54
C PHE A 69 -20.87 2.73 -17.57
N THR A 70 -19.84 1.89 -17.60
CA THR A 70 -18.45 2.32 -17.75
C THR A 70 -17.87 1.87 -19.08
N THR A 71 -16.84 2.61 -19.55
CA THR A 71 -16.12 2.26 -20.76
C THR A 71 -15.13 1.11 -20.47
N ALA A 72 -14.98 0.18 -21.38
CA ALA A 72 -13.98 -0.88 -21.29
C ALA A 72 -12.55 -0.33 -21.25
N LEU A 73 -11.63 -1.07 -20.61
CA LEU A 73 -10.21 -0.72 -20.63
C LEU A 73 -9.67 -0.70 -22.07
N PRO A 74 -8.85 0.31 -22.43
CA PRO A 74 -8.17 0.32 -23.70
C PRO A 74 -7.32 -0.95 -23.91
N PRO A 75 -7.26 -1.52 -25.12
CA PRO A 75 -6.49 -2.75 -25.38
C PRO A 75 -5.02 -2.67 -24.97
N ALA A 76 -4.38 -1.51 -25.12
CA ALA A 76 -3.00 -1.29 -24.71
C ALA A 76 -2.83 -1.41 -23.17
N VAL A 77 -3.79 -0.88 -22.41
CA VAL A 77 -3.81 -1.00 -20.93
C VAL A 77 -4.01 -2.45 -20.51
N ALA A 78 -4.95 -3.16 -21.16
CA ALA A 78 -5.19 -4.57 -20.90
C ALA A 78 -3.96 -5.44 -21.22
N ALA A 79 -3.26 -5.16 -22.32
CA ALA A 79 -2.01 -5.83 -22.69
C ALA A 79 -0.90 -5.56 -21.68
N GLY A 80 -0.75 -4.31 -21.22
CA GLY A 80 0.19 -3.93 -20.15
C GLY A 80 -0.11 -4.65 -18.83
N ALA A 81 -1.38 -4.70 -18.43
CA ALA A 81 -1.81 -5.45 -17.25
C ALA A 81 -1.46 -6.93 -17.35
N LYS A 82 -1.76 -7.56 -18.49
CA LYS A 82 -1.43 -8.97 -18.75
C LYS A 82 0.07 -9.23 -18.62
N ALA A 83 0.91 -8.38 -19.21
CA ALA A 83 2.36 -8.51 -19.14
C ALA A 83 2.89 -8.34 -17.69
N SER A 84 2.42 -7.31 -16.97
CA SER A 84 2.79 -7.06 -15.59
C SER A 84 2.40 -8.20 -14.65
N ILE A 85 1.17 -8.70 -14.77
CA ILE A 85 0.70 -9.86 -14.00
C ILE A 85 1.54 -11.11 -14.33
N ALA A 86 1.82 -11.38 -15.59
CA ALA A 86 2.64 -12.53 -16.00
C ALA A 86 4.05 -12.44 -15.41
N HIS A 87 4.67 -11.26 -15.43
CA HIS A 87 5.98 -11.00 -14.81
C HIS A 87 5.94 -11.28 -13.31
N LEU A 88 5.01 -10.65 -12.57
CA LEU A 88 4.92 -10.81 -11.11
C LEU A 88 4.48 -12.20 -10.66
N LYS A 89 3.82 -12.99 -11.52
CA LYS A 89 3.55 -14.41 -11.23
C LYS A 89 4.81 -15.27 -11.19
N SER A 90 5.84 -14.92 -11.93
CA SER A 90 7.10 -15.67 -12.02
C SER A 90 8.24 -15.01 -11.22
N SER A 91 8.30 -13.68 -11.13
CA SER A 91 9.33 -12.96 -10.39
C SER A 91 9.01 -12.86 -8.90
N GLN A 92 10.05 -13.07 -8.07
CA GLN A 92 10.05 -12.79 -6.64
C GLN A 92 10.98 -11.61 -6.29
N LEU A 93 11.73 -11.10 -7.28
CA LEU A 93 12.79 -10.14 -7.05
C LEU A 93 12.27 -8.84 -6.45
N GLU A 94 11.21 -8.29 -7.05
CA GLU A 94 10.62 -7.02 -6.64
C GLU A 94 10.03 -7.12 -5.24
N ARG A 95 9.32 -8.22 -4.94
CA ARG A 95 8.75 -8.48 -3.61
C ARG A 95 9.84 -8.60 -2.54
N LYS A 96 10.91 -9.35 -2.80
CA LYS A 96 12.04 -9.49 -1.88
C LYS A 96 12.74 -8.15 -1.63
N ARG A 97 12.96 -7.36 -2.68
CA ARG A 97 13.56 -6.02 -2.57
C ARG A 97 12.67 -5.09 -1.74
N GLN A 98 11.37 -5.08 -2.01
CA GLN A 98 10.43 -4.27 -1.24
C GLN A 98 10.43 -4.66 0.24
N GLN A 99 10.30 -5.95 0.55
CA GLN A 99 10.29 -6.42 1.95
C GLN A 99 11.60 -6.09 2.68
N LYS A 100 12.75 -6.14 1.99
CA LYS A 100 14.04 -5.67 2.54
C LYS A 100 13.94 -4.21 2.97
N GLN A 101 13.42 -3.33 2.11
CA GLN A 101 13.30 -1.90 2.42
C GLN A 101 12.25 -1.61 3.49
N VAL A 102 11.16 -2.35 3.50
CA VAL A 102 10.15 -2.28 4.58
C VAL A 102 10.78 -2.61 5.93
N GLN A 103 11.51 -3.72 6.02
CA GLN A 103 12.15 -4.15 7.26
C GLN A 103 13.24 -3.16 7.71
N LYS A 104 14.05 -2.66 6.75
CA LYS A 104 15.05 -1.63 7.06
C LYS A 104 14.39 -0.38 7.65
N LEU A 105 13.34 0.15 7.01
CA LEU A 105 12.67 1.35 7.50
C LEU A 105 12.08 1.14 8.89
N ARG A 106 11.45 -0.01 9.18
CA ARG A 106 10.93 -0.33 10.51
C ARG A 106 12.04 -0.31 11.56
N ASN A 107 13.11 -1.04 11.31
CA ASN A 107 14.25 -1.13 12.24
C ASN A 107 14.88 0.25 12.49
N ASP A 108 14.95 1.10 11.47
CA ASP A 108 15.56 2.43 11.59
C ASP A 108 14.65 3.40 12.34
N LEU A 109 13.31 3.30 12.16
CA LEU A 109 12.33 4.05 12.94
C LEU A 109 12.35 3.65 14.42
N ASP A 110 12.43 2.34 14.70
CA ASP A 110 12.54 1.81 16.07
C ASP A 110 13.80 2.36 16.75
N ARG A 111 14.95 2.26 16.09
CA ARG A 111 16.23 2.82 16.61
C ARG A 111 16.17 4.33 16.84
N ALA A 112 15.43 5.04 16.03
CA ALA A 112 15.24 6.48 16.17
C ALA A 112 14.17 6.85 17.21
N GLY A 113 13.42 5.89 17.77
CA GLY A 113 12.29 6.14 18.66
C GLY A 113 11.14 6.89 17.99
N ILE A 114 11.00 6.78 16.67
CA ILE A 114 9.91 7.42 15.92
C ILE A 114 8.67 6.52 15.95
N PRO A 115 7.54 7.01 16.51
CA PRO A 115 6.36 6.18 16.74
C PRO A 115 5.71 5.77 15.42
N HIS A 116 5.58 4.47 15.18
CA HIS A 116 4.87 3.91 14.04
C HIS A 116 3.95 2.77 14.47
N MET A 117 2.96 2.45 13.63
CA MET A 117 2.07 1.32 13.91
C MET A 117 2.81 0.00 13.69
N ASN A 118 2.74 -0.88 14.69
CA ASN A 118 3.17 -2.26 14.51
C ASN A 118 2.09 -3.03 13.73
N ASN A 119 2.38 -3.40 12.50
CA ASN A 119 1.54 -4.20 11.61
C ASN A 119 2.42 -5.05 10.68
N PRO A 120 1.94 -6.18 10.15
CA PRO A 120 2.76 -7.06 9.30
C PRO A 120 2.86 -6.59 7.84
N SER A 121 2.21 -5.47 7.46
CA SER A 121 2.13 -5.06 6.05
C SER A 121 3.34 -4.23 5.61
N HIS A 122 3.47 -4.03 4.29
CA HIS A 122 4.48 -3.14 3.69
C HIS A 122 4.19 -1.65 3.92
N ILE A 123 3.01 -1.31 4.42
CA ILE A 123 2.62 0.06 4.74
C ILE A 123 3.05 0.37 6.17
N ILE A 124 3.80 1.45 6.35
CA ILE A 124 4.34 1.87 7.65
C ILE A 124 3.73 3.22 8.02
N PRO A 125 2.67 3.25 8.85
CA PRO A 125 2.07 4.48 9.33
C PRO A 125 2.89 5.06 10.48
N VAL A 126 3.51 6.22 10.28
CA VAL A 126 4.22 6.98 11.32
C VAL A 126 3.25 7.94 11.99
N MET A 127 3.07 7.77 13.30
CA MET A 127 2.01 8.43 14.06
C MET A 127 2.36 9.86 14.42
N ILE A 128 1.51 10.80 14.02
CA ILE A 128 1.65 12.24 14.32
C ILE A 128 0.59 12.71 15.31
N LYS A 129 -0.64 12.20 15.19
CA LYS A 129 -1.79 12.48 16.06
C LYS A 129 -2.26 13.94 16.08
N ASP A 130 -1.88 14.71 15.08
CA ASP A 130 -2.23 16.12 14.90
C ASP A 130 -2.36 16.42 13.41
N PRO A 131 -3.52 16.86 12.90
CA PRO A 131 -3.74 17.03 11.48
C PRO A 131 -2.92 18.18 10.88
N VAL A 132 -2.69 19.25 11.65
CA VAL A 132 -1.91 20.42 11.19
C VAL A 132 -0.44 20.04 11.09
N LYS A 133 0.11 19.41 12.13
CA LYS A 133 1.49 18.92 12.13
C LYS A 133 1.70 17.86 11.04
N CYS A 134 0.75 16.95 10.85
CA CYS A 134 0.83 15.90 9.83
C CYS A 134 0.97 16.50 8.41
N LYS A 135 0.13 17.47 8.08
CA LYS A 135 0.21 18.20 6.80
C LYS A 135 1.52 18.99 6.69
N MET A 136 1.88 19.75 7.71
CA MET A 136 3.10 20.55 7.76
C MET A 136 4.35 19.69 7.55
N LEU A 137 4.45 18.55 8.22
CA LEU A 137 5.60 17.64 8.07
C LEU A 137 5.69 17.08 6.64
N SER A 138 4.55 16.71 6.04
CA SER A 138 4.52 16.27 4.65
C SER A 138 5.05 17.35 3.70
N ASP A 139 4.63 18.61 3.89
CA ASP A 139 5.06 19.73 3.06
C ASP A 139 6.56 20.04 3.22
N ILE A 140 7.07 20.01 4.46
CA ILE A 140 8.50 20.22 4.72
C ILE A 140 9.34 19.07 4.15
N LEU A 141 8.92 17.81 4.31
CA LEU A 141 9.59 16.65 3.72
C LEU A 141 9.72 16.79 2.20
N MET A 142 8.66 17.27 1.54
CA MET A 142 8.69 17.48 0.09
C MET A 142 9.57 18.65 -0.30
N ARG A 143 9.42 19.80 0.37
CA ARG A 143 10.10 21.04 -0.01
C ARG A 143 11.60 21.02 0.29
N ASP A 144 11.97 20.58 1.50
CA ASP A 144 13.33 20.73 2.03
C ASP A 144 14.18 19.46 1.87
N PHE A 145 13.55 18.31 1.76
CA PHE A 145 14.23 17.01 1.68
C PHE A 145 13.94 16.24 0.38
N GLY A 146 13.03 16.72 -0.48
CA GLY A 146 12.65 16.05 -1.72
C GLY A 146 11.91 14.72 -1.49
N ILE A 147 11.27 14.55 -0.33
CA ILE A 147 10.60 13.31 0.06
C ILE A 147 9.09 13.51 -0.02
N TYR A 148 8.45 12.83 -0.97
CA TYR A 148 6.99 12.78 -1.03
C TYR A 148 6.45 11.75 -0.05
N VAL A 149 5.50 12.18 0.80
CA VAL A 149 4.73 11.29 1.67
C VAL A 149 3.29 11.78 1.81
N GLN A 150 2.35 10.85 1.80
CA GLN A 150 0.93 11.16 1.95
C GLN A 150 0.57 11.36 3.43
N PRO A 151 0.11 12.56 3.84
CA PRO A 151 -0.51 12.76 5.15
C PRO A 151 -1.91 12.13 5.13
N ILE A 152 -2.24 11.38 6.16
CA ILE A 152 -3.54 10.73 6.33
C ILE A 152 -4.22 11.34 7.55
N ASN A 153 -5.23 12.14 7.28
CA ASN A 153 -6.00 12.90 8.28
C ASN A 153 -7.48 12.50 8.26
N TYR A 154 -8.25 13.01 9.22
CA TYR A 154 -9.70 12.93 9.17
C TYR A 154 -10.23 13.51 7.84
N PRO A 155 -11.23 12.93 7.18
CA PRO A 155 -12.09 11.80 7.63
C PRO A 155 -11.54 10.40 7.31
N THR A 156 -10.40 10.27 6.65
CA THR A 156 -9.82 8.96 6.25
C THR A 156 -9.45 8.11 7.48
N VAL A 157 -9.05 8.76 8.56
CA VAL A 157 -8.78 8.13 9.85
C VAL A 157 -9.47 8.89 10.97
N PRO A 158 -9.75 8.27 12.13
CA PRO A 158 -10.30 8.97 13.29
C PRO A 158 -9.39 10.09 13.76
N LYS A 159 -9.98 11.17 14.30
CA LYS A 159 -9.23 12.28 14.94
C LYS A 159 -8.32 11.77 16.05
N GLY A 160 -7.11 12.32 16.14
CA GLY A 160 -6.08 11.90 17.07
C GLY A 160 -5.29 10.65 16.62
N THR A 161 -5.54 10.18 15.39
CA THR A 161 -4.82 9.05 14.80
C THR A 161 -4.17 9.40 13.46
N GLU A 162 -3.98 10.69 13.21
CA GLU A 162 -3.32 11.22 12.02
C GLU A 162 -1.89 10.69 11.89
N ARG A 163 -1.48 10.41 10.67
CA ARG A 163 -0.23 9.72 10.37
C ARG A 163 0.35 10.08 9.00
N LEU A 164 1.65 9.94 8.87
CA LEU A 164 2.32 9.87 7.57
C LEU A 164 2.36 8.41 7.11
N ARG A 165 1.94 8.13 5.88
CA ARG A 165 1.88 6.77 5.34
C ARG A 165 3.06 6.49 4.43
N PHE A 166 4.07 5.79 4.94
CA PHE A 166 5.21 5.34 4.14
C PHE A 166 4.95 3.99 3.49
N THR A 167 5.31 3.89 2.22
CA THR A 167 5.19 2.67 1.41
C THR A 167 6.49 2.45 0.64
N PRO A 168 7.51 1.83 1.27
CA PRO A 168 8.75 1.52 0.57
C PRO A 168 8.49 0.70 -0.70
N SER A 169 9.22 1.03 -1.76
CA SER A 169 9.14 0.35 -3.05
C SER A 169 10.41 -0.47 -3.30
N PRO A 170 10.40 -1.42 -4.25
CA PRO A 170 11.60 -2.17 -4.62
C PRO A 170 12.70 -1.32 -5.28
N LEU A 171 12.38 -0.07 -5.65
CA LEU A 171 13.32 0.87 -6.27
C LEU A 171 14.06 1.74 -5.25
N HIS A 172 13.55 1.85 -4.02
CA HIS A 172 14.24 2.58 -2.98
C HIS A 172 15.52 1.84 -2.58
N SER A 173 16.61 2.59 -2.48
CA SER A 173 17.91 2.10 -1.98
C SER A 173 17.98 2.23 -0.46
N ASP A 174 19.00 1.60 0.13
CA ASP A 174 19.30 1.76 1.55
C ASP A 174 19.59 3.24 1.88
N LYS A 175 20.22 4.00 0.96
CA LYS A 175 20.50 5.43 1.11
C LYS A 175 19.21 6.28 1.15
N ASP A 176 18.18 5.91 0.36
CA ASP A 176 16.91 6.63 0.39
C ASP A 176 16.19 6.43 1.74
N ILE A 177 16.26 5.23 2.31
CA ILE A 177 15.73 4.96 3.64
C ILE A 177 16.51 5.72 4.72
N ASP A 178 17.84 5.73 4.64
CA ASP A 178 18.69 6.49 5.57
C ASP A 178 18.39 8.00 5.48
N HIS A 179 18.24 8.53 4.28
CA HIS A 179 17.86 9.93 4.04
C HIS A 179 16.51 10.27 4.67
N LEU A 180 15.50 9.42 4.47
CA LEU A 180 14.18 9.59 5.07
C LEU A 180 14.27 9.63 6.61
N VAL A 181 14.95 8.66 7.22
CA VAL A 181 15.03 8.59 8.70
C VAL A 181 15.81 9.77 9.26
N ASN A 182 16.86 10.22 8.58
CA ASN A 182 17.59 11.43 8.98
C ASN A 182 16.71 12.68 8.89
N ALA A 183 15.93 12.86 7.82
CA ALA A 183 14.99 13.95 7.67
C ALA A 183 13.93 13.94 8.80
N LEU A 184 13.36 12.77 9.08
CA LEU A 184 12.41 12.61 10.19
C LEU A 184 13.05 12.96 11.55
N ASN A 185 14.29 12.55 11.81
CA ASN A 185 15.01 12.90 13.04
C ASN A 185 15.19 14.41 13.22
N VAL A 186 15.50 15.13 12.14
CA VAL A 186 15.58 16.60 12.17
C VAL A 186 14.22 17.20 12.51
N LEU A 187 13.17 16.76 11.83
CA LEU A 187 11.81 17.30 12.00
C LEU A 187 11.23 16.98 13.38
N TRP A 188 11.49 15.79 13.94
CA TRP A 188 11.04 15.45 15.29
C TRP A 188 11.63 16.38 16.36
N LYS A 189 12.89 16.77 16.19
CA LYS A 189 13.53 17.75 17.08
C LYS A 189 12.94 19.16 16.91
N GLN A 190 12.79 19.61 15.64
CA GLN A 190 12.32 20.95 15.33
C GLN A 190 10.85 21.19 15.71
N CYS A 191 9.99 20.20 15.50
CA CYS A 191 8.55 20.30 15.72
C CYS A 191 8.09 19.82 17.10
N ALA A 192 9.03 19.50 18.01
CA ALA A 192 8.75 18.99 19.36
C ALA A 192 7.72 17.85 19.38
N ILE A 193 7.90 16.86 18.48
CA ILE A 193 7.01 15.69 18.41
C ILE A 193 7.52 14.64 19.39
N ALA A 194 6.59 14.03 20.14
CA ALA A 194 6.92 13.00 21.11
C ALA A 194 7.55 11.77 20.45
N ARG A 195 8.58 11.20 21.09
CA ARG A 195 9.16 9.91 20.73
C ARG A 195 8.62 8.81 21.62
N VAL A 196 8.69 7.59 21.16
CA VAL A 196 8.51 6.43 22.04
C VAL A 196 9.75 6.36 22.93
N VAL A 197 9.53 6.40 24.23
CA VAL A 197 10.61 6.12 25.21
C VAL A 197 10.75 4.60 25.24
N ALA A 198 11.95 4.11 25.00
CA ALA A 198 12.26 2.69 25.03
C ALA A 198 12.14 2.16 26.48
#